data_f329f2aa1aaaa30ea591d2a50b37940f
#
_entry.id   f329f2aa1aaaa30ea591d2a50b37940f
#
_cell.length_a   1.000
_cell.length_b   1.000
_cell.length_c   1.000
_cell.angle_alpha   90.00
_cell.angle_beta   90.00
_cell.angle_gamma   90.00
#
_symmetry.space_group_name_H-M   'P 1'
#
loop_
_entity.id
_entity.type
_entity.pdbx_description
1 polymer ?
#
loop_
_entity_poly.entity_id
_entity_poly.type
_entity_poly.pdbx_seq_one_letter_code
_entity_poly.pdbx_strand_id
1 'polypeptide(L)'
;MINISSIKMHMYCPMKLYLKTHVDISQNDEYQLYNEIKNLKIDIQDLLQKNMRKLNKTMNLDEIETTLGQNIATYTENNISTIKNLKLGITQEQTDEITDETYFNMKILALKAKKAMNILDKDGMEIVEMFFPNCMYSYLMKDKQLDLIGICDKIEIIDGKYYPISFKSSKPPLKGTWDSDAIELAANAILIEEEFDTEVFVGFVKYSKIDDKRPVIMDMNLRKGLFSVLNEVKEIIINKKIPKVKINEKKCRNCEYYAICTKD
;
A
#
# COMPACT_ATOMS: atom_id res chain seq x y z
N MET A 1 -10.44 -0.42 19.76
CA MET A 1 -10.54 0.10 18.38
C MET A 1 -10.12 -0.99 17.42
N ILE A 2 -10.87 -1.16 16.34
CA ILE A 2 -10.58 -2.12 15.28
C ILE A 2 -9.50 -1.53 14.36
N ASN A 3 -8.45 -2.30 14.09
CA ASN A 3 -7.45 -1.89 13.11
C ASN A 3 -7.92 -2.24 11.68
N ILE A 4 -7.67 -1.36 10.71
CA ILE A 4 -7.97 -1.62 9.29
C ILE A 4 -7.32 -2.93 8.81
N SER A 5 -6.13 -3.30 9.32
CA SER A 5 -5.50 -4.59 9.01
C SER A 5 -6.36 -5.80 9.40
N SER A 6 -7.21 -5.67 10.43
CA SER A 6 -8.16 -6.72 10.84
C SER A 6 -9.26 -6.92 9.80
N ILE A 7 -9.68 -5.85 9.12
CA ILE A 7 -10.63 -5.91 8.00
C ILE A 7 -10.06 -6.77 6.87
N LYS A 8 -8.82 -6.48 6.47
CA LYS A 8 -8.12 -7.25 5.42
C LYS A 8 -7.96 -8.72 5.80
N MET A 9 -7.58 -8.97 7.06
CA MET A 9 -7.42 -10.34 7.58
C MET A 9 -8.74 -11.10 7.57
N HIS A 10 -9.84 -10.45 7.99
CA HIS A 10 -11.20 -11.00 7.92
C HIS A 10 -11.61 -11.35 6.49
N MET A 11 -11.40 -10.42 5.54
CA MET A 11 -11.69 -10.63 4.12
C MET A 11 -10.89 -11.79 3.51
N TYR A 12 -9.67 -12.03 4.01
CA TYR A 12 -8.89 -13.21 3.62
C TYR A 12 -9.47 -14.48 4.22
N CYS A 13 -9.67 -14.53 5.55
CA CYS A 13 -10.27 -15.63 6.30
C CYS A 13 -10.71 -15.17 7.70
N PRO A 14 -12.02 -15.20 8.02
CA PRO A 14 -12.52 -14.83 9.35
C PRO A 14 -11.89 -15.65 10.49
N MET A 15 -11.64 -16.95 10.26
CA MET A 15 -10.98 -17.81 11.26
C MET A 15 -9.52 -17.38 11.53
N LYS A 16 -8.79 -16.93 10.49
CA LYS A 16 -7.44 -16.35 10.66
C LYS A 16 -7.47 -15.15 11.59
N LEU A 17 -8.45 -14.25 11.45
CA LEU A 17 -8.64 -13.12 12.34
C LEU A 17 -8.91 -13.58 13.78
N TYR A 18 -9.81 -14.56 13.96
CA TYR A 18 -10.12 -15.10 15.28
C TYR A 18 -8.89 -15.68 15.98
N LEU A 19 -8.13 -16.53 15.29
CA LEU A 19 -6.92 -17.16 15.82
C LEU A 19 -5.83 -16.13 16.12
N LYS A 20 -5.60 -15.16 15.23
CA LYS A 20 -4.65 -14.07 15.46
C LYS A 20 -5.00 -13.24 16.69
N THR A 21 -6.27 -12.98 16.91
CA THR A 21 -6.71 -12.09 17.98
C THR A 21 -6.77 -12.78 19.35
N HIS A 22 -7.11 -14.08 19.39
CA HIS A 22 -7.45 -14.78 20.64
C HIS A 22 -6.50 -15.92 21.00
N VAL A 23 -5.69 -16.41 20.08
CA VAL A 23 -4.83 -17.59 20.28
C VAL A 23 -3.35 -17.28 20.09
N ASP A 24 -3.01 -16.40 19.15
CA ASP A 24 -1.62 -16.10 18.84
C ASP A 24 -1.01 -15.06 19.79
N ILE A 25 0.12 -15.42 20.40
CA ILE A 25 0.88 -14.58 21.34
C ILE A 25 2.21 -14.13 20.74
N SER A 26 2.52 -14.52 19.50
CA SER A 26 3.81 -14.25 18.86
C SER A 26 4.02 -12.77 18.54
N GLN A 27 5.22 -12.27 18.79
CA GLN A 27 5.69 -10.97 18.30
C GLN A 27 5.84 -11.01 16.78
N ASN A 28 5.53 -9.88 16.13
CA ASN A 28 5.32 -9.85 14.69
C ASN A 28 6.52 -9.25 13.94
N ASP A 29 7.61 -10.02 13.79
CA ASP A 29 8.79 -9.65 13.00
C ASP A 29 8.42 -9.36 11.53
N GLU A 30 7.40 -10.06 11.00
CA GLU A 30 6.87 -9.84 9.65
C GLU A 30 6.27 -8.42 9.48
N TYR A 31 5.61 -7.91 10.51
CA TYR A 31 5.08 -6.54 10.48
C TYR A 31 6.21 -5.49 10.50
N GLN A 32 7.26 -5.73 11.26
CA GLN A 32 8.41 -4.83 11.30
C GLN A 32 9.14 -4.85 9.95
N LEU A 33 9.39 -6.02 9.37
CA LEU A 33 9.96 -6.14 8.03
C LEU A 33 9.13 -5.40 6.97
N TYR A 34 7.80 -5.56 7.01
CA TYR A 34 6.90 -4.86 6.09
C TYR A 34 7.07 -3.33 6.20
N ASN A 35 7.15 -2.79 7.41
CA ASN A 35 7.31 -1.36 7.63
C ASN A 35 8.66 -0.85 7.13
N GLU A 36 9.76 -1.59 7.35
CA GLU A 36 11.08 -1.21 6.86
C GLU A 36 11.12 -1.18 5.32
N ILE A 37 10.56 -2.18 4.65
CA ILE A 37 10.45 -2.20 3.19
C ILE A 37 9.59 -1.03 2.69
N LYS A 38 8.50 -0.72 3.38
CA LYS A 38 7.61 0.40 3.03
C LYS A 38 8.35 1.74 3.15
N ASN A 39 9.08 1.97 4.24
CA ASN A 39 9.86 3.18 4.45
C ASN A 39 10.92 3.35 3.36
N LEU A 40 11.64 2.28 3.02
CA LEU A 40 12.59 2.28 1.91
C LEU A 40 11.95 2.73 0.59
N LYS A 41 10.75 2.22 0.28
CA LYS A 41 10.03 2.63 -0.95
C LYS A 41 9.61 4.10 -0.93
N ILE A 42 9.23 4.64 0.23
CA ILE A 42 8.91 6.08 0.40
C ILE A 42 10.16 6.92 0.15
N ASP A 43 11.29 6.57 0.76
CA ASP A 43 12.54 7.30 0.59
C ASP A 43 13.05 7.30 -0.85
N ILE A 44 12.87 6.17 -1.57
CA ILE A 44 13.16 6.08 -2.99
C ILE A 44 12.26 7.05 -3.80
N GLN A 45 10.98 7.17 -3.47
CA GLN A 45 10.08 8.14 -4.12
C GLN A 45 10.56 9.58 -3.90
N ASP A 46 11.01 9.91 -2.69
CA ASP A 46 11.55 11.24 -2.38
C ASP A 46 12.84 11.54 -3.17
N LEU A 47 13.71 10.56 -3.33
CA LEU A 47 14.91 10.68 -4.18
C LEU A 47 14.54 10.89 -5.66
N LEU A 48 13.59 10.12 -6.17
CA LEU A 48 13.09 10.26 -7.54
C LEU A 48 12.48 11.66 -7.76
N GLN A 49 11.70 12.17 -6.80
CA GLN A 49 11.13 13.52 -6.87
C GLN A 49 12.23 14.60 -6.92
N LYS A 50 13.26 14.48 -6.06
CA LYS A 50 14.41 15.40 -6.07
C LYS A 50 15.17 15.35 -7.38
N ASN A 51 15.41 14.15 -7.91
CA ASN A 51 16.14 13.97 -9.16
C ASN A 51 15.31 14.44 -10.37
N MET A 52 13.98 14.26 -10.35
CA MET A 52 13.11 14.76 -11.41
C MET A 52 13.18 16.27 -11.60
N ARG A 53 13.37 17.04 -10.53
CA ARG A 53 13.54 18.50 -10.60
C ARG A 53 14.78 18.93 -11.37
N LYS A 54 15.77 18.04 -11.54
CA LYS A 54 17.01 18.30 -12.29
C LYS A 54 16.88 18.01 -13.79
N LEU A 55 15.78 17.41 -14.23
CA LEU A 55 15.57 17.07 -15.64
C LEU A 55 15.37 18.31 -16.49
N ASN A 56 15.96 18.28 -17.69
CA ASN A 56 15.77 19.30 -18.71
C ASN A 56 15.13 18.66 -19.95
N LYS A 57 14.23 19.39 -20.60
CA LYS A 57 13.50 18.92 -21.79
C LYS A 57 14.41 18.54 -22.97
N THR A 58 15.64 19.09 -23.05
CA THR A 58 16.62 18.75 -24.07
C THR A 58 17.32 17.42 -23.86
N MET A 59 17.26 16.85 -22.64
CA MET A 59 17.89 15.57 -22.32
C MET A 59 17.27 14.44 -23.16
N ASN A 60 18.13 13.54 -23.65
CA ASN A 60 17.68 12.27 -24.22
C ASN A 60 17.23 11.30 -23.12
N LEU A 61 16.72 10.12 -23.51
CA LEU A 61 16.16 9.16 -22.53
C LEU A 61 17.24 8.60 -21.59
N ASP A 62 18.44 8.30 -22.10
CA ASP A 62 19.54 7.75 -21.32
C ASP A 62 20.05 8.77 -20.27
N GLU A 63 20.10 10.05 -20.64
CA GLU A 63 20.43 11.15 -19.72
C GLU A 63 19.38 11.29 -18.61
N ILE A 64 18.09 11.14 -18.96
CA ILE A 64 16.98 11.18 -18.00
C ILE A 64 17.08 9.99 -17.06
N GLU A 65 17.26 8.76 -17.57
CA GLU A 65 17.42 7.57 -16.73
C GLU A 65 18.62 7.71 -15.79
N THR A 66 19.76 8.18 -16.29
CA THR A 66 20.95 8.42 -15.46
C THR A 66 20.68 9.46 -14.37
N THR A 67 20.01 10.56 -14.71
CA THR A 67 19.70 11.63 -13.75
C THR A 67 18.70 11.15 -12.70
N LEU A 68 17.64 10.45 -13.10
CA LEU A 68 16.66 9.88 -12.16
C LEU A 68 17.29 8.83 -11.24
N GLY A 69 18.19 7.99 -11.80
CA GLY A 69 18.87 6.92 -11.05
C GLY A 69 19.97 7.40 -10.10
N GLN A 70 20.30 8.69 -10.09
CA GLN A 70 21.37 9.23 -9.26
C GLN A 70 21.17 8.90 -7.76
N ASN A 71 22.11 8.17 -7.18
CA ASN A 71 22.12 7.67 -5.79
C ASN A 71 21.06 6.61 -5.44
N ILE A 72 20.15 6.24 -6.33
CA ILE A 72 19.07 5.29 -6.02
C ILE A 72 19.63 3.90 -5.77
N ALA A 73 20.53 3.40 -6.62
CA ALA A 73 21.14 2.08 -6.45
C ALA A 73 21.85 1.97 -5.09
N THR A 74 22.77 2.88 -4.81
CA THR A 74 23.53 2.90 -3.56
C THR A 74 22.63 3.04 -2.34
N TYR A 75 21.60 3.88 -2.41
CA TYR A 75 20.64 4.05 -1.32
C TYR A 75 19.87 2.75 -1.07
N THR A 76 19.36 2.10 -2.12
CA THR A 76 18.62 0.84 -2.03
C THR A 76 19.48 -0.28 -1.43
N GLU A 77 20.71 -0.46 -1.91
CA GLU A 77 21.65 -1.47 -1.41
C GLU A 77 21.99 -1.27 0.08
N ASN A 78 22.29 -0.03 0.48
CA ASN A 78 22.59 0.30 1.88
C ASN A 78 21.41 0.02 2.81
N ASN A 79 20.20 0.37 2.42
CA ASN A 79 19.01 0.11 3.23
C ASN A 79 18.64 -1.37 3.27
N ILE A 80 18.77 -2.11 2.18
CA ILE A 80 18.62 -3.57 2.18
C ILE A 80 19.63 -4.21 3.15
N SER A 81 20.87 -3.74 3.14
CA SER A 81 21.90 -4.24 4.08
C SER A 81 21.51 -3.93 5.54
N THR A 82 20.95 -2.77 5.80
CA THR A 82 20.44 -2.40 7.13
C THR A 82 19.29 -3.30 7.57
N ILE A 83 18.31 -3.55 6.68
CA ILE A 83 17.19 -4.46 6.95
C ILE A 83 17.67 -5.89 7.23
N LYS A 84 18.68 -6.39 6.47
CA LYS A 84 19.30 -7.69 6.74
C LYS A 84 19.93 -7.74 8.13
N ASN A 85 20.59 -6.67 8.56
CA ASN A 85 21.21 -6.57 9.89
C ASN A 85 20.20 -6.60 11.04
N LEU A 86 18.96 -6.17 10.81
CA LEU A 86 17.86 -6.25 11.79
C LEU A 86 17.37 -7.69 12.02
N LYS A 87 17.83 -8.65 11.22
CA LYS A 87 17.48 -10.09 11.31
C LYS A 87 15.98 -10.39 11.26
N LEU A 88 15.24 -9.56 10.53
CA LEU A 88 13.77 -9.67 10.36
C LEU A 88 13.35 -10.74 9.34
N GLY A 89 14.29 -11.56 8.86
CA GLY A 89 14.00 -12.69 7.96
C GLY A 89 13.76 -12.31 6.50
N ILE A 90 14.28 -11.15 6.02
CA ILE A 90 14.18 -10.79 4.60
C ILE A 90 14.92 -11.82 3.74
N THR A 91 14.25 -12.36 2.73
CA THR A 91 14.81 -13.35 1.81
C THR A 91 15.59 -12.69 0.67
N GLN A 92 16.46 -13.47 0.01
CA GLN A 92 17.16 -12.99 -1.19
C GLN A 92 16.16 -12.66 -2.31
N GLU A 93 15.14 -13.49 -2.51
CA GLU A 93 14.07 -13.23 -3.49
C GLU A 93 13.37 -11.88 -3.25
N GLN A 94 13.08 -11.54 -1.99
CA GLN A 94 12.48 -10.24 -1.64
C GLN A 94 13.43 -9.07 -1.93
N THR A 95 14.74 -9.23 -1.69
CA THR A 95 15.72 -8.17 -2.00
C THR A 95 15.87 -7.95 -3.49
N ASP A 96 15.92 -9.02 -4.28
CA ASP A 96 15.98 -8.96 -5.74
C ASP A 96 14.72 -8.31 -6.29
N GLU A 97 13.54 -8.69 -5.78
CA GLU A 97 12.25 -8.12 -6.16
C GLU A 97 12.16 -6.60 -5.88
N ILE A 98 12.65 -6.12 -4.72
CA ILE A 98 12.69 -4.69 -4.38
C ILE A 98 13.59 -3.94 -5.38
N THR A 99 14.73 -4.51 -5.70
CA THR A 99 15.70 -3.91 -6.62
C THR A 99 15.12 -3.83 -8.03
N ASP A 100 14.59 -4.93 -8.54
CA ASP A 100 13.99 -5.00 -9.87
C ASP A 100 12.79 -4.06 -10.01
N GLU A 101 11.91 -4.02 -9.01
CA GLU A 101 10.77 -3.11 -8.95
C GLU A 101 11.22 -1.64 -8.99
N THR A 102 12.26 -1.29 -8.24
CA THR A 102 12.80 0.07 -8.18
C THR A 102 13.31 0.50 -9.56
N TYR A 103 14.12 -0.32 -10.22
CA TYR A 103 14.63 -0.02 -11.56
C TYR A 103 13.53 0.03 -12.62
N PHE A 104 12.59 -0.89 -12.58
CA PHE A 104 11.45 -0.89 -13.49
C PHE A 104 10.63 0.40 -13.37
N ASN A 105 10.25 0.77 -12.15
CA ASN A 105 9.46 1.98 -11.89
C ASN A 105 10.20 3.25 -12.29
N MET A 106 11.53 3.31 -12.08
CA MET A 106 12.38 4.41 -12.51
C MET A 106 12.39 4.56 -14.04
N LYS A 107 12.54 3.47 -14.80
CA LYS A 107 12.49 3.49 -16.28
C LYS A 107 11.13 3.95 -16.80
N ILE A 108 10.04 3.44 -16.20
CA ILE A 108 8.69 3.88 -16.57
C ILE A 108 8.51 5.38 -16.29
N LEU A 109 9.02 5.86 -15.16
CA LEU A 109 9.00 7.29 -14.82
C LEU A 109 9.80 8.11 -15.83
N ALA A 110 10.97 7.65 -16.26
CA ALA A 110 11.79 8.31 -17.27
C ALA A 110 11.03 8.50 -18.60
N LEU A 111 10.40 7.44 -19.09
CA LEU A 111 9.57 7.49 -20.30
C LEU A 111 8.40 8.46 -20.17
N LYS A 112 7.67 8.41 -19.05
CA LYS A 112 6.54 9.30 -18.75
C LYS A 112 7.01 10.76 -18.64
N ALA A 113 8.11 11.02 -17.96
CA ALA A 113 8.69 12.35 -17.79
C ALA A 113 9.13 12.94 -19.14
N LYS A 114 9.88 12.16 -19.97
CA LYS A 114 10.27 12.60 -21.31
C LYS A 114 9.07 12.95 -22.16
N LYS A 115 8.04 12.12 -22.17
CA LYS A 115 6.81 12.39 -22.91
C LYS A 115 6.13 13.67 -22.42
N ALA A 116 5.99 13.86 -21.11
CA ALA A 116 5.36 15.04 -20.54
C ALA A 116 6.16 16.33 -20.87
N MET A 117 7.49 16.29 -20.68
CA MET A 117 8.37 17.43 -21.01
C MET A 117 8.25 17.83 -22.49
N ASN A 118 8.21 16.85 -23.40
CA ASN A 118 8.08 17.11 -24.83
C ASN A 118 6.70 17.70 -25.23
N ILE A 119 5.61 17.18 -24.61
CA ILE A 119 4.24 17.63 -24.93
C ILE A 119 3.98 19.03 -24.36
N LEU A 120 4.45 19.29 -23.14
CA LEU A 120 4.17 20.54 -22.44
C LEU A 120 5.21 21.62 -22.69
N ASP A 121 6.32 21.28 -23.35
CA ASP A 121 7.49 22.14 -23.54
C ASP A 121 8.05 22.71 -22.23
N LYS A 122 8.13 21.87 -21.19
CA LYS A 122 8.52 22.22 -19.82
C LYS A 122 9.64 21.34 -19.31
N ASP A 123 10.43 21.86 -18.36
CA ASP A 123 11.47 21.11 -17.68
C ASP A 123 10.92 20.32 -16.48
N GLY A 124 11.71 19.39 -15.94
CA GLY A 124 11.32 18.52 -14.84
C GLY A 124 10.85 19.28 -13.60
N MET A 125 11.44 20.44 -13.29
CA MET A 125 11.02 21.29 -12.17
C MET A 125 9.57 21.76 -12.28
N GLU A 126 9.09 22.01 -13.50
CA GLU A 126 7.75 22.53 -13.76
C GLU A 126 6.68 21.43 -13.82
N ILE A 127 7.09 20.19 -14.12
CA ILE A 127 6.16 19.05 -14.24
C ILE A 127 6.23 18.09 -13.06
N VAL A 128 7.12 18.31 -12.10
CA VAL A 128 7.35 17.36 -10.99
C VAL A 128 6.08 17.06 -10.20
N GLU A 129 5.23 18.06 -9.97
CA GLU A 129 3.98 17.89 -9.20
C GLU A 129 2.94 17.02 -9.93
N MET A 130 3.03 16.88 -11.27
CA MET A 130 2.17 15.94 -12.02
C MET A 130 2.48 14.48 -11.69
N PHE A 131 3.72 14.17 -11.30
CA PHE A 131 4.18 12.83 -10.96
C PHE A 131 4.26 12.61 -9.45
N PHE A 132 4.52 13.68 -8.71
CA PHE A 132 4.69 13.69 -7.27
C PHE A 132 3.82 14.81 -6.66
N PRO A 133 2.50 14.66 -6.65
CA PRO A 133 1.60 15.62 -6.01
C PRO A 133 1.87 15.69 -4.51
N ASN A 134 1.48 16.80 -3.88
CA ASN A 134 1.55 16.93 -2.43
C ASN A 134 0.87 15.74 -1.75
N CYS A 135 1.54 15.16 -0.76
CA CYS A 135 1.02 13.96 -0.11
C CYS A 135 1.51 13.80 1.32
N MET A 136 0.77 12.98 2.06
CA MET A 136 1.16 12.46 3.37
C MET A 136 1.38 10.95 3.26
N TYR A 137 2.45 10.45 3.87
CA TYR A 137 2.75 9.03 3.91
C TYR A 137 2.51 8.46 5.30
N SER A 138 2.09 7.18 5.35
CA SER A 138 1.92 6.44 6.60
C SER A 138 1.11 7.19 7.65
N TYR A 139 0.06 7.91 7.22
CA TYR A 139 -0.72 8.76 8.09
C TYR A 139 -1.67 7.93 8.96
N LEU A 140 -1.47 8.03 10.28
CA LEU A 140 -2.29 7.35 11.28
C LEU A 140 -3.55 8.16 11.58
N MET A 141 -4.70 7.56 11.39
CA MET A 141 -6.01 8.14 11.68
C MET A 141 -6.81 7.24 12.62
N LYS A 142 -7.69 7.85 13.38
CA LYS A 142 -8.57 7.13 14.31
C LYS A 142 -9.93 7.82 14.42
N ASP A 143 -10.97 7.03 14.42
CA ASP A 143 -12.32 7.49 14.69
C ASP A 143 -12.91 6.71 15.88
N LYS A 144 -13.37 7.46 16.90
CA LYS A 144 -13.93 6.88 18.13
C LYS A 144 -15.38 6.42 17.94
N GLN A 145 -16.15 7.04 17.05
CA GLN A 145 -17.56 6.70 16.83
C GLN A 145 -17.65 5.37 16.08
N LEU A 146 -16.81 5.18 15.07
CA LEU A 146 -16.72 3.95 14.31
C LEU A 146 -15.91 2.87 15.02
N ASP A 147 -15.18 3.25 16.09
CA ASP A 147 -14.23 2.39 16.81
C ASP A 147 -13.13 1.85 15.87
N LEU A 148 -12.67 2.70 14.94
CA LEU A 148 -11.75 2.34 13.86
C LEU A 148 -10.41 3.09 13.99
N ILE A 149 -9.31 2.40 13.69
CA ILE A 149 -7.96 2.97 13.61
C ILE A 149 -7.24 2.38 12.39
N GLY A 150 -6.47 3.19 11.69
CA GLY A 150 -5.71 2.72 10.55
C GLY A 150 -4.60 3.66 10.11
N ILE A 151 -3.68 3.12 9.34
CA ILE A 151 -2.62 3.87 8.69
C ILE A 151 -2.89 3.82 7.18
N CYS A 152 -3.12 4.99 6.57
CA CYS A 152 -3.17 5.10 5.12
C CYS A 152 -1.74 5.12 4.57
N ASP A 153 -1.45 4.30 3.57
CA ASP A 153 -0.12 4.20 2.98
C ASP A 153 0.34 5.54 2.41
N LYS A 154 -0.53 6.20 1.64
CA LYS A 154 -0.32 7.51 1.07
C LYS A 154 -1.66 8.22 0.89
N ILE A 155 -1.69 9.51 1.18
CA ILE A 155 -2.82 10.39 0.86
C ILE A 155 -2.30 11.47 -0.08
N GLU A 156 -2.70 11.45 -1.35
CA GLU A 156 -2.39 12.53 -2.30
C GLU A 156 -3.38 13.68 -2.13
N ILE A 157 -2.88 14.92 -2.19
CA ILE A 157 -3.68 16.14 -2.07
C ILE A 157 -3.57 16.90 -3.39
N ILE A 158 -4.68 16.95 -4.13
CA ILE A 158 -4.76 17.58 -5.44
C ILE A 158 -5.97 18.52 -5.44
N ASP A 159 -5.74 19.80 -5.68
CA ASP A 159 -6.78 20.84 -5.70
C ASP A 159 -7.66 20.82 -4.43
N GLY A 160 -7.04 20.64 -3.26
CA GLY A 160 -7.70 20.58 -1.97
C GLY A 160 -8.54 19.32 -1.71
N LYS A 161 -8.46 18.32 -2.60
CA LYS A 161 -9.13 17.02 -2.44
C LYS A 161 -8.14 15.95 -2.02
N TYR A 162 -8.59 15.01 -1.19
CA TYR A 162 -7.78 13.95 -0.62
C TYR A 162 -8.05 12.62 -1.34
N TYR A 163 -6.97 11.97 -1.77
CA TYR A 163 -7.03 10.71 -2.50
C TYR A 163 -6.22 9.63 -1.76
N PRO A 164 -6.88 8.72 -1.04
CA PRO A 164 -6.19 7.61 -0.42
C PRO A 164 -5.58 6.67 -1.46
N ILE A 165 -4.35 6.24 -1.22
CA ILE A 165 -3.64 5.27 -2.05
C ILE A 165 -3.14 4.14 -1.17
N SER A 166 -3.48 2.91 -1.52
CA SER A 166 -2.97 1.70 -0.90
C SER A 166 -1.98 1.01 -1.83
N PHE A 167 -0.78 0.70 -1.32
CA PHE A 167 0.24 -0.03 -2.08
C PHE A 167 0.10 -1.53 -1.91
N LYS A 168 0.14 -2.26 -3.01
CA LYS A 168 0.04 -3.72 -3.03
C LYS A 168 1.16 -4.33 -3.87
N SER A 169 1.86 -5.32 -3.31
CA SER A 169 2.84 -6.13 -4.01
C SER A 169 2.23 -7.37 -4.69
N SER A 170 0.95 -7.66 -4.43
CA SER A 170 0.23 -8.76 -5.05
C SER A 170 -0.07 -8.48 -6.54
N LYS A 171 -0.30 -9.54 -7.32
CA LYS A 171 -0.80 -9.39 -8.69
C LYS A 171 -2.23 -8.86 -8.66
N PRO A 172 -2.58 -7.88 -9.53
CA PRO A 172 -3.95 -7.39 -9.64
C PRO A 172 -4.88 -8.44 -10.28
N PRO A 173 -6.20 -8.33 -10.09
CA PRO A 173 -7.16 -9.06 -10.93
C PRO A 173 -7.10 -8.55 -12.37
N LEU A 174 -7.72 -9.27 -13.31
CA LEU A 174 -7.76 -8.87 -14.72
C LEU A 174 -8.41 -7.49 -14.92
N LYS A 175 -9.43 -7.17 -14.14
CA LYS A 175 -10.14 -5.88 -14.15
C LYS A 175 -10.40 -5.41 -12.73
N GLY A 176 -10.41 -4.08 -12.51
CA GLY A 176 -10.67 -3.48 -11.20
C GLY A 176 -9.61 -3.84 -10.16
N THR A 177 -10.02 -3.92 -8.91
CA THR A 177 -9.21 -4.26 -7.74
C THR A 177 -9.79 -5.49 -7.05
N TRP A 178 -9.03 -6.12 -6.16
CA TRP A 178 -9.59 -7.15 -5.28
C TRP A 178 -10.58 -6.51 -4.29
N ASP A 179 -11.68 -7.19 -3.99
CA ASP A 179 -12.71 -6.70 -3.05
C ASP A 179 -12.09 -6.37 -1.68
N SER A 180 -11.15 -7.18 -1.22
CA SER A 180 -10.42 -6.92 0.03
C SER A 180 -9.62 -5.62 0.01
N ASP A 181 -9.01 -5.29 -1.13
CA ASP A 181 -8.24 -4.05 -1.29
C ASP A 181 -9.19 -2.83 -1.39
N ALA A 182 -10.33 -3.01 -2.07
CA ALA A 182 -11.35 -1.96 -2.16
C ALA A 182 -11.98 -1.64 -0.79
N ILE A 183 -12.33 -2.65 0.00
CA ILE A 183 -12.90 -2.50 1.36
C ILE A 183 -11.86 -1.86 2.31
N GLU A 184 -10.61 -2.29 2.26
CA GLU A 184 -9.52 -1.68 3.04
C GLU A 184 -9.35 -0.19 2.68
N LEU A 185 -9.38 0.13 1.39
CA LEU A 185 -9.27 1.51 0.92
C LEU A 185 -10.48 2.36 1.31
N ALA A 186 -11.69 1.79 1.29
CA ALA A 186 -12.91 2.46 1.76
C ALA A 186 -12.86 2.78 3.26
N ALA A 187 -12.25 1.91 4.07
CA ALA A 187 -12.01 2.19 5.49
C ALA A 187 -11.06 3.37 5.69
N ASN A 188 -9.98 3.45 4.89
CA ASN A 188 -9.11 4.63 4.89
C ASN A 188 -9.84 5.90 4.43
N ALA A 189 -10.71 5.80 3.41
CA ALA A 189 -11.49 6.92 2.91
C ALA A 189 -12.39 7.53 4.00
N ILE A 190 -13.11 6.69 4.76
CA ILE A 190 -13.95 7.17 5.87
C ILE A 190 -13.11 7.85 6.96
N LEU A 191 -11.95 7.28 7.32
CA LEU A 191 -11.07 7.91 8.30
C LEU A 191 -10.54 9.26 7.81
N ILE A 192 -10.27 9.42 6.51
CA ILE A 192 -9.86 10.70 5.90
C ILE A 192 -11.02 11.70 5.95
N GLU A 193 -12.24 11.27 5.67
CA GLU A 193 -13.44 12.11 5.73
C GLU A 193 -13.64 12.71 7.12
N GLU A 194 -13.48 11.89 8.16
CA GLU A 194 -13.59 12.33 9.56
C GLU A 194 -12.41 13.20 10.02
N GLU A 195 -11.19 12.86 9.62
CA GLU A 195 -9.98 13.57 10.05
C GLU A 195 -9.87 14.97 9.44
N PHE A 196 -10.29 15.13 8.17
CA PHE A 196 -10.11 16.37 7.40
C PHE A 196 -11.41 17.09 7.07
N ASP A 197 -12.55 16.68 7.63
CA ASP A 197 -13.88 17.23 7.35
C ASP A 197 -14.13 17.42 5.84
N THR A 198 -13.98 16.31 5.10
CA THR A 198 -14.02 16.30 3.63
C THR A 198 -14.78 15.10 3.10
N GLU A 199 -15.04 15.06 1.79
CA GLU A 199 -15.61 13.90 1.11
C GLU A 199 -14.57 13.25 0.21
N VAL A 200 -14.46 11.91 0.28
CA VAL A 200 -13.59 11.10 -0.56
C VAL A 200 -14.43 10.29 -1.54
N PHE A 201 -14.43 10.70 -2.81
CA PHE A 201 -15.21 10.04 -3.87
C PHE A 201 -14.45 8.90 -4.55
N VAL A 202 -13.13 9.00 -4.60
CA VAL A 202 -12.26 8.02 -5.25
C VAL A 202 -10.96 7.87 -4.49
N GLY A 203 -10.47 6.64 -4.41
CA GLY A 203 -9.12 6.33 -3.98
C GLY A 203 -8.45 5.42 -5.00
N PHE A 204 -7.22 5.01 -4.74
CA PHE A 204 -6.47 4.19 -5.68
C PHE A 204 -5.76 3.04 -4.99
N VAL A 205 -5.73 1.88 -5.67
CA VAL A 205 -4.85 0.77 -5.34
C VAL A 205 -3.70 0.77 -6.33
N LYS A 206 -2.48 0.91 -5.84
CA LYS A 206 -1.24 0.88 -6.63
C LYS A 206 -0.61 -0.51 -6.53
N TYR A 207 -0.61 -1.23 -7.64
CA TYR A 207 0.07 -2.53 -7.76
C TYR A 207 1.51 -2.28 -8.21
N SER A 208 2.43 -2.25 -7.24
CA SER A 208 3.79 -1.75 -7.43
C SER A 208 4.62 -2.55 -8.43
N LYS A 209 4.44 -3.89 -8.47
CA LYS A 209 5.22 -4.77 -9.38
C LYS A 209 5.05 -4.47 -10.87
N ILE A 210 3.94 -3.86 -11.25
CA ILE A 210 3.61 -3.58 -12.66
C ILE A 210 3.30 -2.09 -12.91
N ASP A 211 3.57 -1.23 -11.92
CA ASP A 211 3.29 0.21 -11.95
C ASP A 211 1.83 0.56 -12.34
N ASP A 212 0.87 -0.26 -11.91
CA ASP A 212 -0.55 -0.09 -12.24
C ASP A 212 -1.30 0.56 -11.07
N LYS A 213 -1.92 1.72 -11.32
CA LYS A 213 -2.71 2.50 -10.35
C LYS A 213 -4.18 2.45 -10.77
N ARG A 214 -4.98 1.72 -10.00
CA ARG A 214 -6.40 1.46 -10.31
C ARG A 214 -7.33 2.25 -9.41
N PRO A 215 -8.32 2.97 -9.97
CA PRO A 215 -9.28 3.71 -9.19
C PRO A 215 -10.29 2.77 -8.49
N VAL A 216 -10.70 3.18 -7.30
CA VAL A 216 -11.81 2.62 -6.54
C VAL A 216 -12.78 3.74 -6.22
N ILE A 217 -14.01 3.62 -6.71
CA ILE A 217 -15.07 4.61 -6.46
C ILE A 217 -15.70 4.30 -5.09
N MET A 218 -15.79 5.31 -4.23
CA MET A 218 -16.37 5.21 -2.88
C MET A 218 -17.90 5.32 -2.93
N ASP A 219 -18.53 4.43 -3.71
CA ASP A 219 -19.97 4.42 -3.86
C ASP A 219 -20.70 3.84 -2.64
N MET A 220 -22.01 3.95 -2.66
CA MET A 220 -22.88 3.49 -1.58
C MET A 220 -22.77 1.97 -1.33
N ASN A 221 -22.54 1.17 -2.37
CA ASN A 221 -22.46 -0.29 -2.24
C ASN A 221 -21.14 -0.70 -1.55
N LEU A 222 -20.03 -0.07 -1.92
CA LEU A 222 -18.75 -0.29 -1.29
C LEU A 222 -18.79 0.12 0.20
N ARG A 223 -19.39 1.28 0.51
CA ARG A 223 -19.55 1.76 1.89
C ARG A 223 -20.43 0.81 2.72
N LYS A 224 -21.56 0.34 2.19
CA LYS A 224 -22.39 -0.68 2.85
C LYS A 224 -21.64 -1.98 3.07
N GLY A 225 -20.86 -2.43 2.08
CA GLY A 225 -20.00 -3.60 2.19
C GLY A 225 -18.97 -3.45 3.33
N LEU A 226 -18.33 -2.30 3.43
CA LEU A 226 -17.40 -2.00 4.54
C LEU A 226 -18.10 -2.11 5.91
N PHE A 227 -19.26 -1.47 6.08
CA PHE A 227 -19.98 -1.53 7.37
C PHE A 227 -20.42 -2.95 7.72
N SER A 228 -20.82 -3.77 6.73
CA SER A 228 -21.10 -5.19 6.96
C SER A 228 -19.87 -5.93 7.48
N VAL A 229 -18.73 -5.75 6.82
CA VAL A 229 -17.45 -6.36 7.24
C VAL A 229 -17.03 -5.87 8.63
N LEU A 230 -17.15 -4.57 8.91
CA LEU A 230 -16.85 -4.02 10.24
C LEU A 230 -17.68 -4.67 11.33
N ASN A 231 -18.97 -4.89 11.11
CA ASN A 231 -19.83 -5.59 12.07
C ASN A 231 -19.37 -7.02 12.31
N GLU A 232 -19.03 -7.76 11.24
CA GLU A 232 -18.50 -9.12 11.38
C GLU A 232 -17.16 -9.16 12.14
N VAL A 233 -16.27 -8.21 11.85
CA VAL A 233 -14.99 -8.05 12.56
C VAL A 233 -15.22 -7.75 14.04
N LYS A 234 -16.19 -6.87 14.39
CA LYS A 234 -16.59 -6.59 15.78
C LYS A 234 -17.07 -7.83 16.51
N GLU A 235 -17.93 -8.62 15.86
CA GLU A 235 -18.41 -9.89 16.43
C GLU A 235 -17.25 -10.83 16.79
N ILE A 236 -16.24 -10.91 15.92
CA ILE A 236 -15.08 -11.77 16.17
C ILE A 236 -14.17 -11.21 17.25
N ILE A 237 -13.79 -9.93 17.18
CA ILE A 237 -12.77 -9.34 18.06
C ILE A 237 -13.34 -9.07 19.45
N ILE A 238 -14.54 -8.46 19.54
CA ILE A 238 -15.11 -7.99 20.79
C ILE A 238 -15.94 -9.10 21.44
N ASN A 239 -16.83 -9.71 20.66
CA ASN A 239 -17.75 -10.72 21.19
C ASN A 239 -17.16 -12.13 21.16
N LYS A 240 -15.92 -12.31 20.71
CA LYS A 240 -15.18 -13.59 20.65
C LYS A 240 -15.94 -14.68 19.91
N LYS A 241 -16.81 -14.30 18.98
CA LYS A 241 -17.62 -15.22 18.20
C LYS A 241 -16.75 -16.02 17.23
N ILE A 242 -16.76 -17.34 17.38
CA ILE A 242 -16.03 -18.24 16.48
C ILE A 242 -16.72 -18.22 15.12
N PRO A 243 -16.02 -17.81 14.03
CA PRO A 243 -16.63 -17.75 12.72
C PRO A 243 -16.75 -19.13 12.09
N LYS A 244 -17.87 -19.37 11.41
CA LYS A 244 -18.02 -20.55 10.54
C LYS A 244 -17.40 -20.26 9.17
N VAL A 245 -16.38 -21.02 8.81
CA VAL A 245 -15.67 -20.84 7.53
C VAL A 245 -15.73 -22.07 6.67
N LYS A 246 -15.81 -21.87 5.33
CA LYS A 246 -15.62 -22.97 4.39
C LYS A 246 -14.12 -23.16 4.14
N ILE A 247 -13.64 -24.39 4.27
CA ILE A 247 -12.24 -24.71 4.01
C ILE A 247 -11.93 -24.44 2.54
N ASN A 248 -10.88 -23.66 2.31
CA ASN A 248 -10.31 -23.41 0.98
C ASN A 248 -8.88 -23.95 0.98
N GLU A 249 -8.68 -25.13 0.41
CA GLU A 249 -7.40 -25.83 0.43
C GLU A 249 -6.22 -24.97 -0.04
N LYS A 250 -6.42 -24.16 -1.10
CA LYS A 250 -5.34 -23.28 -1.63
C LYS A 250 -4.92 -22.21 -0.63
N LYS A 251 -5.88 -21.61 0.10
CA LYS A 251 -5.59 -20.62 1.15
C LYS A 251 -5.05 -21.28 2.40
N CYS A 252 -5.63 -22.42 2.80
CA CYS A 252 -5.28 -23.09 4.04
C CYS A 252 -3.87 -23.70 4.02
N ARG A 253 -3.41 -24.28 2.89
CA ARG A 253 -2.04 -24.85 2.76
C ARG A 253 -0.93 -23.85 3.08
N ASN A 254 -1.16 -22.55 2.78
CA ASN A 254 -0.20 -21.49 3.01
C ASN A 254 -0.55 -20.63 4.25
N CYS A 255 -1.43 -21.13 5.13
CA CYS A 255 -1.86 -20.39 6.31
C CYS A 255 -1.00 -20.78 7.52
N GLU A 256 -0.41 -19.81 8.19
CA GLU A 256 0.39 -19.99 9.40
C GLU A 256 -0.40 -20.69 10.54
N TYR A 257 -1.74 -20.56 10.54
CA TYR A 257 -2.63 -21.17 11.53
C TYR A 257 -3.19 -22.53 11.09
N TYR A 258 -2.72 -23.12 9.98
CA TYR A 258 -3.27 -24.37 9.47
C TYR A 258 -3.27 -25.49 10.51
N ALA A 259 -2.14 -25.68 11.19
CA ALA A 259 -1.99 -26.74 12.20
C ALA A 259 -2.89 -26.57 13.43
N ILE A 260 -3.26 -25.33 13.77
CA ILE A 260 -4.14 -25.02 14.91
C ILE A 260 -5.60 -25.09 14.44
N CYS A 261 -5.90 -24.59 13.26
CA CYS A 261 -7.25 -24.51 12.70
C CYS A 261 -7.84 -25.88 12.34
N THR A 262 -7.00 -26.89 12.06
CA THR A 262 -7.41 -28.25 11.69
C THR A 262 -7.31 -29.26 12.82
N LYS A 263 -6.89 -28.86 14.00
CA LYS A 263 -7.00 -29.66 15.22
C LYS A 263 -8.41 -29.46 15.77
N ASP A 264 -9.28 -30.46 15.57
CA ASP A 264 -10.57 -30.59 16.25
C ASP A 264 -10.39 -30.69 17.76
#